data_ba3716980fa09195dcbe44ff35b998cf
#
_entry.id   ba3716980fa09195dcbe44ff35b998cf
#
_cell.length_a   1.000
_cell.length_b   1.000
_cell.length_c   1.000
_cell.angle_alpha   90.00
_cell.angle_beta   90.00
_cell.angle_gamma   90.00
#
_symmetry.space_group_name_H-M   'P 1'
#
loop_
_entity.id
_entity.type
_entity.pdbx_description
1 polymer ?
#
loop_
_entity_poly.entity_id
_entity_poly.type
_entity_poly.pdbx_seq_one_letter_code
_entity_poly.pdbx_strand_id
1 'polypeptide(L)'
;MKIGVFICHCGENIGRTVDCPRVAKACEWLPGVEVSIDYKYMCSDPGQNMIKKEIIDKKLDAIVVGSCSPHMHEKTFRKAAVAAGINPFLVEISNLREHCSWVHDDIDAATDKAIELVRMSVEKVKRNQPLTTIEVPVTKRTLVSSNRYM
;
A
#
# COMPACT_ATOMS: atom_id res chain seq x y z
N MET A 1 12.29 -10.41 9.38
CA MET A 1 11.07 -10.14 8.59
C MET A 1 11.51 -9.75 7.21
N LYS A 2 11.03 -10.46 6.19
CA LYS A 2 11.28 -10.20 4.77
C LYS A 2 10.12 -9.40 4.20
N ILE A 3 10.39 -8.22 3.67
CA ILE A 3 9.38 -7.26 3.24
C ILE A 3 9.46 -7.07 1.73
N GLY A 4 8.31 -7.11 1.05
CA GLY A 4 8.18 -6.66 -0.34
C GLY A 4 7.65 -5.24 -0.40
N VAL A 5 8.25 -4.41 -1.23
CA VAL A 5 7.78 -3.05 -1.52
C VAL A 5 7.27 -2.98 -2.95
N PHE A 6 6.07 -2.46 -3.13
CA PHE A 6 5.40 -2.38 -4.44
C PHE A 6 4.90 -0.97 -4.68
N ILE A 7 5.47 -0.29 -5.67
CA ILE A 7 5.15 1.11 -5.98
C ILE A 7 4.22 1.18 -7.18
N CYS A 8 3.06 1.79 -6.99
CA CYS A 8 2.05 1.97 -8.03
C CYS A 8 2.18 3.35 -8.65
N HIS A 9 2.27 3.44 -9.98
CA HIS A 9 2.22 4.72 -10.66
C HIS A 9 0.81 5.36 -10.63
N CYS A 10 -0.24 4.55 -10.37
CA CYS A 10 -1.64 4.97 -10.48
C CYS A 10 -1.93 5.66 -11.83
N GLY A 11 -1.37 5.11 -12.91
CA GLY A 11 -1.27 5.76 -14.22
C GLY A 11 -0.43 7.03 -14.13
N GLU A 12 -1.04 8.16 -14.40
CA GLU A 12 -0.40 9.48 -14.30
C GLU A 12 -0.64 10.19 -12.96
N ASN A 13 -1.55 9.68 -12.12
CA ASN A 13 -1.89 10.35 -10.86
C ASN A 13 -0.73 10.39 -9.86
N ILE A 14 0.16 9.42 -9.89
CA ILE A 14 1.40 9.41 -9.12
C ILE A 14 2.58 9.57 -10.06
N GLY A 15 2.64 8.77 -11.14
CA GLY A 15 3.78 8.69 -12.03
C GLY A 15 4.09 9.97 -12.81
N ARG A 16 3.19 10.96 -12.86
CA ARG A 16 3.48 12.27 -13.48
C ARG A 16 4.34 13.17 -12.58
N THR A 17 4.21 13.04 -11.27
CA THR A 17 4.86 13.92 -10.29
C THR A 17 5.91 13.18 -9.44
N VAL A 18 5.83 11.85 -9.37
CA VAL A 18 6.77 11.00 -8.62
C VAL A 18 7.51 10.08 -9.58
N ASP A 19 8.82 10.07 -9.52
CA ASP A 19 9.66 9.07 -10.19
C ASP A 19 9.55 7.73 -9.46
N CYS A 20 8.51 6.96 -9.81
CA CYS A 20 8.21 5.68 -9.18
C CYS A 20 9.35 4.65 -9.30
N PRO A 21 10.06 4.52 -10.44
CA PRO A 21 11.26 3.70 -10.54
C PRO A 21 12.35 4.11 -9.53
N ARG A 22 12.60 5.42 -9.36
CA ARG A 22 13.58 5.92 -8.38
C ARG A 22 13.15 5.61 -6.96
N VAL A 23 11.86 5.72 -6.64
CA VAL A 23 11.33 5.32 -5.32
C VAL A 23 11.55 3.84 -5.08
N ALA A 24 11.21 2.97 -6.04
CA ALA A 24 11.40 1.54 -5.91
C ALA A 24 12.88 1.20 -5.69
N LYS A 25 13.78 1.76 -6.50
CA LYS A 25 15.22 1.55 -6.39
C LYS A 25 15.78 2.01 -5.04
N ALA A 26 15.34 3.15 -4.53
CA ALA A 26 15.76 3.64 -3.22
C ALA A 26 15.31 2.71 -2.08
N CYS A 27 14.12 2.10 -2.22
CA CYS A 27 13.57 1.19 -1.22
C CYS A 27 14.25 -0.18 -1.17
N GLU A 28 14.98 -0.60 -2.23
CA GLU A 28 15.77 -1.84 -2.22
C GLU A 28 16.83 -1.89 -1.12
N TRP A 29 17.33 -0.73 -0.71
CA TRP A 29 18.37 -0.61 0.31
C TRP A 29 17.84 -0.49 1.74
N LEU A 30 16.53 -0.49 1.92
CA LEU A 30 15.95 -0.41 3.26
C LEU A 30 16.12 -1.75 3.99
N PRO A 31 16.56 -1.73 5.26
CA PRO A 31 16.76 -2.96 6.02
C PRO A 31 15.50 -3.83 6.08
N GLY A 32 15.62 -5.08 5.67
CA GLY A 32 14.52 -6.06 5.66
C GLY A 32 13.70 -6.06 4.37
N VAL A 33 13.97 -5.18 3.42
CA VAL A 33 13.36 -5.24 2.09
C VAL A 33 14.11 -6.26 1.24
N GLU A 34 13.39 -7.27 0.74
CA GLU A 34 13.92 -8.35 -0.11
C GLU A 34 13.64 -8.10 -1.59
N VAL A 35 12.64 -7.30 -1.89
CA VAL A 35 12.25 -6.92 -3.25
C VAL A 35 11.53 -5.58 -3.23
N SER A 36 11.83 -4.75 -4.20
CA SER A 36 11.13 -3.49 -4.42
C SER A 36 10.87 -3.32 -5.92
N ILE A 37 9.61 -3.15 -6.31
CA ILE A 37 9.19 -3.13 -7.72
C ILE A 37 8.18 -2.01 -7.92
N ASP A 38 8.29 -1.31 -9.04
CA ASP A 38 7.25 -0.39 -9.50
C ASP A 38 6.43 -0.98 -10.65
N TYR A 39 5.19 -0.58 -10.73
CA TYR A 39 4.29 -1.00 -11.81
C TYR A 39 3.18 0.01 -12.06
N LYS A 40 2.77 0.15 -13.33
CA LYS A 40 1.83 1.19 -13.75
C LYS A 40 0.47 1.13 -13.04
N TYR A 41 -0.06 -0.07 -12.81
CA TYR A 41 -1.34 -0.30 -12.15
C TYR A 41 -1.27 -1.49 -11.19
N MET A 42 -0.65 -1.31 -10.04
CA MET A 42 -0.43 -2.38 -9.06
C MET A 42 -1.75 -3.02 -8.54
N CYS A 43 -2.86 -2.26 -8.56
CA CYS A 43 -4.19 -2.74 -8.18
C CYS A 43 -4.88 -3.59 -9.25
N SER A 44 -4.38 -3.61 -10.50
CA SER A 44 -4.90 -4.46 -11.57
C SER A 44 -4.58 -5.94 -11.35
N ASP A 45 -5.28 -6.84 -12.06
CA ASP A 45 -5.00 -8.28 -11.96
C ASP A 45 -3.53 -8.64 -12.26
N PRO A 46 -2.88 -8.10 -13.31
CA PRO A 46 -1.45 -8.32 -13.51
C PRO A 46 -0.59 -7.85 -12.34
N GLY A 47 -0.87 -6.66 -11.78
CA GLY A 47 -0.15 -6.12 -10.62
C GLY A 47 -0.33 -7.00 -9.37
N GLN A 48 -1.57 -7.41 -9.08
CA GLN A 48 -1.84 -8.34 -7.97
C GLN A 48 -1.18 -9.70 -8.17
N ASN A 49 -1.13 -10.21 -9.39
CA ASN A 49 -0.44 -11.46 -9.69
C ASN A 49 1.08 -11.34 -9.51
N MET A 50 1.66 -10.19 -9.85
CA MET A 50 3.06 -9.88 -9.57
C MET A 50 3.32 -9.89 -8.05
N ILE A 51 2.51 -9.20 -7.25
CA ILE A 51 2.61 -9.21 -5.79
C ILE A 51 2.56 -10.64 -5.25
N LYS A 52 1.57 -11.44 -5.66
CA LYS A 52 1.43 -12.85 -5.22
C LYS A 52 2.65 -13.69 -5.58
N LYS A 53 3.17 -13.52 -6.79
CA LYS A 53 4.36 -14.23 -7.25
C LYS A 53 5.58 -13.91 -6.37
N GLU A 54 5.86 -12.63 -6.16
CA GLU A 54 7.00 -12.22 -5.33
C GLU A 54 6.87 -12.68 -3.87
N ILE A 55 5.66 -12.66 -3.31
CA ILE A 55 5.40 -13.19 -1.96
C ILE A 55 5.84 -14.66 -1.88
N ILE A 56 5.44 -15.47 -2.83
CA ILE A 56 5.73 -16.92 -2.84
C ILE A 56 7.21 -17.17 -3.13
N ASP A 57 7.76 -16.57 -4.17
CA ASP A 57 9.13 -16.82 -4.63
C ASP A 57 10.18 -16.36 -3.60
N LYS A 58 9.95 -15.22 -2.96
CA LYS A 58 10.87 -14.65 -1.97
C LYS A 58 10.54 -15.06 -0.53
N LYS A 59 9.41 -15.74 -0.31
CA LYS A 59 8.90 -16.09 1.02
C LYS A 59 8.80 -14.85 1.90
N LEU A 60 8.05 -13.85 1.43
CA LEU A 60 7.89 -12.61 2.14
C LEU A 60 6.99 -12.79 3.36
N ASP A 61 7.31 -12.10 4.44
CA ASP A 61 6.52 -12.08 5.68
C ASP A 61 5.47 -10.97 5.67
N ALA A 62 5.78 -9.85 4.98
CA ALA A 62 4.95 -8.65 4.93
C ALA A 62 5.12 -7.90 3.61
N ILE A 63 4.17 -7.03 3.28
CA ILE A 63 4.27 -6.15 2.13
C ILE A 63 3.93 -4.70 2.47
N VAL A 64 4.57 -3.79 1.76
CA VAL A 64 4.24 -2.36 1.71
C VAL A 64 3.88 -2.00 0.28
N VAL A 65 2.73 -1.34 0.10
CA VAL A 65 2.29 -0.87 -1.22
C VAL A 65 2.22 0.64 -1.22
N GLY A 66 3.13 1.29 -1.94
CA GLY A 66 3.08 2.72 -2.22
C GLY A 66 2.08 2.99 -3.34
N SER A 67 0.91 3.54 -3.02
CA SER A 67 -0.18 3.71 -3.99
C SER A 67 -1.12 4.87 -3.63
N CYS A 68 -2.33 4.86 -4.18
CA CYS A 68 -3.40 5.75 -3.77
C CYS A 68 -3.89 5.45 -2.35
N SER A 69 -4.90 6.22 -1.89
CA SER A 69 -5.48 6.09 -0.56
C SER A 69 -5.83 4.64 -0.18
N PRO A 70 -5.53 4.21 1.06
CA PRO A 70 -5.98 2.92 1.61
C PRO A 70 -7.48 2.68 1.45
N HIS A 71 -8.30 3.73 1.55
CA HIS A 71 -9.75 3.63 1.39
C HIS A 71 -10.19 3.02 0.06
N MET A 72 -9.37 3.15 -0.99
CA MET A 72 -9.70 2.62 -2.31
C MET A 72 -9.32 1.14 -2.48
N HIS A 73 -8.09 0.78 -2.15
CA HIS A 73 -7.53 -0.52 -2.56
C HIS A 73 -6.90 -1.34 -1.43
N GLU A 74 -7.05 -0.95 -0.18
CA GLU A 74 -6.53 -1.74 0.95
C GLU A 74 -7.08 -3.17 0.92
N LYS A 75 -8.39 -3.32 0.71
CA LYS A 75 -9.04 -4.63 0.60
C LYS A 75 -8.50 -5.47 -0.57
N THR A 76 -8.16 -4.82 -1.68
CA THR A 76 -7.60 -5.46 -2.87
C THR A 76 -6.23 -6.07 -2.56
N PHE A 77 -5.34 -5.26 -1.99
CA PHE A 77 -3.98 -5.71 -1.67
C PHE A 77 -3.96 -6.73 -0.53
N ARG A 78 -4.79 -6.56 0.49
CA ARG A 78 -4.95 -7.57 1.55
C ARG A 78 -5.45 -8.91 1.01
N LYS A 79 -6.42 -8.90 0.09
CA LYS A 79 -6.90 -10.14 -0.55
C LYS A 79 -5.78 -10.82 -1.35
N ALA A 80 -5.00 -10.05 -2.12
CA ALA A 80 -3.87 -10.60 -2.88
C ALA A 80 -2.81 -11.21 -1.95
N ALA A 81 -2.48 -10.55 -0.84
CA ALA A 81 -1.52 -11.04 0.15
C ALA A 81 -2.01 -12.32 0.86
N VAL A 82 -3.28 -12.36 1.27
CA VAL A 82 -3.90 -13.55 1.88
C VAL A 82 -3.88 -14.74 0.91
N ALA A 83 -4.20 -14.50 -0.37
CA ALA A 83 -4.15 -15.56 -1.38
C ALA A 83 -2.74 -16.12 -1.61
N ALA A 84 -1.70 -15.38 -1.23
CA ALA A 84 -0.30 -15.81 -1.27
C ALA A 84 0.27 -16.24 0.10
N GLY A 85 -0.56 -16.29 1.16
CA GLY A 85 -0.20 -16.82 2.48
C GLY A 85 0.24 -15.80 3.53
N ILE A 86 0.17 -14.49 3.24
CA ILE A 86 0.49 -13.43 4.22
C ILE A 86 -0.76 -13.05 5.03
N ASN A 87 -0.58 -12.85 6.33
CA ASN A 87 -1.63 -12.32 7.20
C ASN A 87 -2.06 -10.91 6.72
N PRO A 88 -3.37 -10.60 6.59
CA PRO A 88 -3.85 -9.33 6.03
C PRO A 88 -3.44 -8.09 6.84
N PHE A 89 -3.05 -8.25 8.10
CA PHE A 89 -2.57 -7.16 8.96
C PHE A 89 -1.06 -6.89 8.82
N LEU A 90 -0.35 -7.71 8.03
CA LEU A 90 1.03 -7.48 7.63
C LEU A 90 1.12 -6.83 6.22
N VAL A 91 0.08 -6.13 5.84
CA VAL A 91 -0.01 -5.32 4.61
C VAL A 91 -0.17 -3.86 4.99
N GLU A 92 0.80 -3.04 4.65
CA GLU A 92 0.75 -1.58 4.83
C GLU A 92 0.61 -0.86 3.49
N ILE A 93 -0.14 0.23 3.48
CA ILE A 93 -0.29 1.09 2.31
C ILE A 93 0.26 2.47 2.61
N SER A 94 1.26 2.86 1.85
CA SER A 94 1.80 4.21 1.84
C SER A 94 1.00 5.05 0.84
N ASN A 95 0.31 6.08 1.30
CA ASN A 95 -0.48 6.94 0.44
C ASN A 95 0.42 7.92 -0.30
N LEU A 96 0.76 7.59 -1.55
CA LEU A 96 1.61 8.42 -2.41
C LEU A 96 0.80 9.37 -3.30
N ARG A 97 -0.50 9.20 -3.42
CA ARG A 97 -1.33 10.07 -4.25
C ARG A 97 -1.75 11.32 -3.49
N GLU A 98 -2.58 11.16 -2.47
CA GLU A 98 -3.16 12.28 -1.73
C GLU A 98 -2.15 12.96 -0.80
N HIS A 99 -1.19 12.20 -0.25
CA HIS A 99 -0.19 12.73 0.68
C HIS A 99 1.11 13.19 0.02
N CYS A 100 1.27 12.93 -1.29
CA CYS A 100 2.50 13.27 -1.99
C CYS A 100 2.24 13.88 -3.38
N SER A 101 1.84 13.10 -4.38
CA SER A 101 1.80 13.55 -5.76
C SER A 101 0.80 14.69 -6.02
N TRP A 102 -0.29 14.77 -5.26
CA TRP A 102 -1.30 15.82 -5.42
C TRP A 102 -0.97 17.12 -4.68
N VAL A 103 0.06 17.12 -3.83
CA VAL A 103 0.45 18.28 -3.00
C VAL A 103 1.87 18.76 -3.29
N HIS A 104 2.48 18.24 -4.35
CA HIS A 104 3.80 18.66 -4.82
C HIS A 104 3.75 18.89 -6.33
N ASP A 105 4.44 19.93 -6.77
CA ASP A 105 4.59 20.30 -8.19
C ASP A 105 5.99 19.97 -8.73
N ASP A 106 6.96 19.79 -7.85
CA ASP A 106 8.35 19.44 -8.19
C ASP A 106 8.59 17.94 -8.06
N ILE A 107 9.11 17.33 -9.13
CA ILE A 107 9.32 15.88 -9.22
C ILE A 107 10.35 15.38 -8.21
N ASP A 108 11.43 16.14 -8.01
CA ASP A 108 12.49 15.69 -7.10
C ASP A 108 12.01 15.75 -5.65
N ALA A 109 11.39 16.85 -5.25
CA ALA A 109 10.81 16.98 -3.91
C ALA A 109 9.70 15.96 -3.66
N ALA A 110 8.83 15.71 -4.63
CA ALA A 110 7.78 14.69 -4.54
C ALA A 110 8.37 13.29 -4.43
N THR A 111 9.41 12.98 -5.21
CA THR A 111 10.06 11.66 -5.19
C THR A 111 10.77 11.41 -3.86
N ASP A 112 11.49 12.39 -3.33
CA ASP A 112 12.15 12.30 -2.03
C ASP A 112 11.11 12.12 -0.91
N LYS A 113 9.99 12.86 -0.97
CA LYS A 113 8.87 12.69 -0.04
C LYS A 113 8.22 11.30 -0.15
N ALA A 114 8.06 10.77 -1.34
CA ALA A 114 7.52 9.42 -1.56
C ALA A 114 8.43 8.35 -0.94
N ILE A 115 9.75 8.48 -1.08
CA ILE A 115 10.74 7.58 -0.45
C ILE A 115 10.59 7.61 1.08
N GLU A 116 10.45 8.79 1.68
CA GLU A 116 10.24 8.92 3.12
C GLU A 116 8.95 8.23 3.58
N LEU A 117 7.83 8.46 2.88
CA LEU A 117 6.54 7.86 3.22
C LEU A 117 6.59 6.33 3.15
N VAL A 118 7.25 5.77 2.11
CA VAL A 118 7.43 4.32 1.98
C VAL A 118 8.34 3.79 3.10
N ARG A 119 9.45 4.48 3.40
CA ARG A 119 10.34 4.11 4.52
C ARG A 119 9.59 4.07 5.83
N MET A 120 8.75 5.05 6.13
CA MET A 120 7.92 5.07 7.34
C MET A 120 6.96 3.87 7.37
N SER A 121 6.37 3.50 6.25
CA SER A 121 5.48 2.34 6.13
C SER A 121 6.25 1.02 6.30
N VAL A 122 7.48 0.92 5.80
CA VAL A 122 8.39 -0.21 6.04
C VAL A 122 8.72 -0.35 7.52
N GLU A 123 9.06 0.75 8.20
CA GLU A 123 9.33 0.72 9.64
C GLU A 123 8.07 0.43 10.47
N LYS A 124 6.91 0.84 10.00
CA LYS A 124 5.62 0.52 10.64
C LYS A 124 5.32 -0.98 10.52
N VAL A 125 5.40 -1.56 9.32
CA VAL A 125 5.06 -2.97 9.12
C VAL A 125 5.96 -3.93 9.91
N LYS A 126 7.21 -3.55 10.15
CA LYS A 126 8.13 -4.32 11.02
C LYS A 126 7.63 -4.46 12.46
N ARG A 127 6.80 -3.53 12.92
CA ARG A 127 6.23 -3.52 14.28
C ARG A 127 4.82 -4.10 14.33
N ASN A 128 4.21 -4.36 13.17
CA ASN A 128 2.90 -4.99 13.10
C ASN A 128 2.99 -6.47 13.52
N GLN A 129 1.90 -6.95 14.08
CA GLN A 129 1.75 -8.36 14.46
C GLN A 129 0.62 -8.99 13.64
N PRO A 130 0.71 -10.29 13.34
CA PRO A 130 -0.39 -11.01 12.73
C PRO A 130 -1.58 -11.03 13.68
N LEU A 131 -2.66 -10.36 13.27
CA LEU A 131 -3.90 -10.33 14.03
C LEU A 131 -4.91 -11.33 13.45
N THR A 132 -5.87 -11.72 14.27
CA THR A 132 -7.04 -12.48 13.85
C THR A 132 -8.27 -11.60 13.91
N THR A 133 -9.17 -11.73 12.93
CA THR A 133 -10.47 -11.07 12.96
C THR A 133 -11.36 -11.70 14.01
N ILE A 134 -12.07 -10.89 14.77
CA ILE A 134 -13.13 -11.32 15.68
C ILE A 134 -14.48 -10.93 15.09
N GLU A 135 -15.44 -11.83 15.16
CA GLU A 135 -16.81 -11.54 14.77
C GLU A 135 -17.60 -11.12 16.00
N VAL A 136 -18.31 -10.01 15.89
CA VAL A 136 -19.20 -9.52 16.94
C VAL A 136 -20.62 -9.43 16.41
N PRO A 137 -21.63 -9.82 17.20
CA PRO A 137 -23.03 -9.68 16.79
C PRO A 137 -23.40 -8.20 16.65
N VAL A 138 -24.00 -7.86 15.53
CA VAL A 138 -24.46 -6.48 15.25
C VAL A 138 -25.98 -6.48 15.10
N THR A 139 -26.64 -5.67 15.92
CA THR A 139 -28.08 -5.38 15.72
C THR A 139 -28.21 -4.36 14.60
N LYS A 140 -28.75 -4.79 13.46
CA LYS A 140 -29.01 -3.92 12.30
C LYS A 140 -30.14 -2.95 12.62
N ARG A 141 -29.81 -1.76 13.13
CA ARG A 141 -30.74 -0.66 13.36
C ARG A 141 -30.22 0.59 12.69
N THR A 142 -31.14 1.33 12.05
CA THR A 142 -30.82 2.61 11.40
C THR A 142 -31.58 3.72 12.13
N LEU A 143 -30.84 4.76 12.55
CA LEU A 143 -31.43 5.99 13.02
C LEU A 143 -31.62 6.91 11.80
N VAL A 144 -32.89 7.24 11.48
CA VAL A 144 -33.20 8.26 10.47
C VAL A 144 -33.59 9.52 11.22
N SER A 145 -32.75 10.54 11.15
CA SER A 145 -33.06 11.88 11.67
C SER A 145 -33.52 12.76 10.51
N SER A 146 -34.77 13.20 10.54
CA SER A 146 -35.27 14.22 9.61
C SER A 146 -35.14 15.58 10.26
N ASN A 147 -34.19 16.40 9.83
CA ASN A 147 -34.15 17.80 10.20
C ASN A 147 -35.16 18.55 9.30
N ARG A 148 -36.39 18.78 9.81
CA ARG A 148 -37.27 19.75 9.18
C ARG A 148 -36.82 21.13 9.66
N TYR A 149 -36.11 21.82 8.80
CA TYR A 149 -36.01 23.27 8.94
C TYR A 149 -37.42 23.85 8.63
N MET A 150 -38.11 24.38 9.65
CA MET A 150 -39.20 25.30 9.45
C MET A 150 -38.64 26.64 9.02
#